data_56457843f3630d8b384df44557845e91
#
_entry.id   56457843f3630d8b384df44557845e91
#
_cell.length_a   1.000
_cell.length_b   1.000
_cell.length_c   1.000
_cell.angle_alpha   90.00
_cell.angle_beta   90.00
_cell.angle_gamma   90.00
#
_symmetry.space_group_name_H-M   'P 1'
#
loop_
_entity.id
_entity.type
_entity.pdbx_description
1 polymer ?
#
loop_
_entity_poly.entity_id
_entity_poly.type
_entity_poly.pdbx_seq_one_letter_code
_entity_poly.pdbx_strand_id
1 'polypeptide(L)'
;MVPKPASTISLYRISQPADPATAPNATPPSFDPGFTDEDAHIILRSSDNIQYRMHAVVLRTASGFFRNMLALPRPVSPEAATQQSDSIALDESSQVLGKLFRMISGLKCGDLNSFDVFQGILKAAHKYDMEGVVETLRRLITLVDLQDQPLKIYALAAQYGWEQEAIAASKRTLALPIHQEKYDAVLETIPSAYLLRLLKLHRKRKICFEKNVIMPGAKRTKFFKLKECSCEEEGDRFSNAEGMWKLAYAMFESMDRRVDGEELLEGRWKSCLQGNEKFCARCNMSTKDIESRVNDFIASLPSTI
;
A
#
# COMPACT_ATOMS: atom_id res chain seq x y z
N MET A 1 32.50 70.68 -5.91
CA MET A 1 32.94 70.42 -4.54
C MET A 1 31.69 69.90 -3.78
N VAL A 2 31.60 68.56 -3.58
CA VAL A 2 30.52 67.95 -2.86
C VAL A 2 31.18 67.07 -1.76
N PRO A 3 30.87 67.23 -0.51
CA PRO A 3 31.50 66.41 0.57
C PRO A 3 30.85 65.07 0.68
N LYS A 4 31.64 63.98 0.85
CA LYS A 4 31.26 62.63 1.19
C LYS A 4 30.65 62.59 2.57
N PRO A 5 29.61 61.75 2.81
CA PRO A 5 29.17 61.43 4.15
C PRO A 5 29.99 60.25 4.71
N ALA A 6 30.24 60.34 6.00
CA ALA A 6 31.01 59.40 6.81
C ALA A 6 30.32 58.07 7.00
N SER A 7 31.10 56.99 6.98
CA SER A 7 30.68 55.59 7.24
C SER A 7 30.42 55.43 8.73
N THR A 8 29.17 55.11 9.08
CA THR A 8 28.79 54.67 10.43
C THR A 8 29.03 53.16 10.55
N ILE A 9 30.01 52.79 11.35
CA ILE A 9 30.27 51.39 11.72
C ILE A 9 29.19 50.94 12.69
N SER A 10 28.29 50.08 12.22
CA SER A 10 27.32 49.40 13.07
C SER A 10 28.00 48.29 13.84
N LEU A 11 28.08 48.45 15.16
CA LEU A 11 28.56 47.42 16.10
C LEU A 11 27.63 46.24 16.08
N TYR A 12 28.13 45.09 15.64
CA TYR A 12 27.47 43.78 15.81
C TYR A 12 27.23 43.50 17.29
N ARG A 13 25.97 43.54 17.69
CA ARG A 13 25.52 43.08 19.00
C ARG A 13 25.63 41.54 19.01
N ILE A 14 26.62 41.04 19.70
CA ILE A 14 26.74 39.62 20.01
C ILE A 14 25.55 39.24 20.88
N SER A 15 24.58 38.50 20.29
CA SER A 15 23.47 37.90 21.03
C SER A 15 24.05 36.85 21.98
N GLN A 16 23.82 37.03 23.26
CA GLN A 16 24.12 36.02 24.29
C GLN A 16 23.36 34.71 23.94
N PRO A 17 23.97 33.53 24.17
CA PRO A 17 23.25 32.27 24.07
C PRO A 17 22.09 32.29 25.08
N ALA A 18 20.91 31.95 24.60
CA ALA A 18 19.72 31.81 25.43
C ALA A 18 19.96 30.69 26.46
N ASP A 19 19.57 30.96 27.71
CA ASP A 19 19.59 30.02 28.81
C ASP A 19 18.84 28.73 28.42
N PRO A 20 19.37 27.55 28.79
CA PRO A 20 18.73 26.24 28.47
C PRO A 20 17.60 25.88 29.44
N ALA A 21 16.84 26.83 29.91
CA ALA A 21 15.75 26.61 30.86
C ALA A 21 14.44 27.11 30.27
N THR A 22 13.79 26.30 29.43
CA THR A 22 12.31 26.14 29.34
C THR A 22 11.95 25.32 28.12
N ALA A 23 12.27 24.01 28.10
CA ALA A 23 11.53 23.08 27.29
C ALA A 23 10.32 22.59 28.10
N PRO A 24 9.07 22.85 27.69
CA PRO A 24 7.89 22.42 28.46
C PRO A 24 7.74 20.89 28.35
N ASN A 25 7.68 20.22 29.49
CA ASN A 25 7.17 18.88 29.75
C ASN A 25 7.79 17.74 28.89
N ALA A 26 9.07 17.47 29.08
CA ALA A 26 9.58 16.14 28.77
C ALA A 26 9.08 15.17 29.86
N THR A 27 8.12 14.34 29.52
CA THR A 27 7.71 13.21 30.40
C THR A 27 8.98 12.43 30.78
N PRO A 28 9.14 12.06 32.06
CA PRO A 28 10.32 11.31 32.47
C PRO A 28 10.44 10.02 31.64
N PRO A 29 11.65 9.61 31.28
CA PRO A 29 11.85 8.43 30.47
C PRO A 29 11.28 7.20 31.18
N SER A 30 10.41 6.46 30.49
CA SER A 30 9.84 5.21 30.99
C SER A 30 10.38 4.04 30.19
N PHE A 31 10.60 2.89 30.83
CA PHE A 31 10.98 1.68 30.14
C PHE A 31 9.77 0.95 29.55
N ASP A 32 9.92 0.40 28.35
CA ASP A 32 8.94 -0.55 27.80
C ASP A 32 8.91 -1.80 28.70
N PRO A 33 7.72 -2.28 29.14
CA PRO A 33 7.61 -3.41 30.08
C PRO A 33 8.27 -4.72 29.59
N GLY A 34 8.47 -4.88 28.30
CA GLY A 34 9.15 -6.06 27.71
C GLY A 34 10.66 -5.95 27.70
N PHE A 35 11.24 -4.78 28.08
CA PHE A 35 12.66 -4.49 27.92
C PHE A 35 13.22 -3.79 29.17
N THR A 36 13.02 -4.42 30.33
CA THR A 36 13.44 -3.90 31.64
C THR A 36 14.58 -4.67 32.30
N ASP A 37 15.14 -5.67 31.59
CA ASP A 37 16.22 -6.53 32.11
C ASP A 37 17.44 -5.71 32.51
N GLU A 38 17.83 -5.78 33.78
CA GLU A 38 18.96 -5.04 34.33
C GLU A 38 20.32 -5.55 33.83
N ASP A 39 20.40 -6.80 33.40
CA ASP A 39 21.60 -7.39 32.80
C ASP A 39 21.81 -6.90 31.35
N ALA A 40 20.82 -6.28 30.74
CA ALA A 40 20.93 -5.70 29.42
C ALA A 40 21.50 -4.27 29.47
N HIS A 41 22.77 -4.12 29.08
CA HIS A 41 23.55 -2.90 29.26
C HIS A 41 23.35 -1.84 28.15
N ILE A 42 22.69 -2.16 27.04
CA ILE A 42 22.43 -1.18 25.98
C ILE A 42 21.05 -0.57 26.18
N ILE A 43 21.00 0.75 26.36
CA ILE A 43 19.74 1.47 26.45
C ILE A 43 19.51 2.19 25.14
N LEU A 44 18.41 1.83 24.45
CA LEU A 44 17.91 2.51 23.27
C LEU A 44 16.71 3.37 23.66
N ARG A 45 16.58 4.53 23.06
CA ARG A 45 15.48 5.48 23.36
C ARG A 45 14.79 5.91 22.09
N SER A 46 13.46 5.79 22.08
CA SER A 46 12.60 6.26 20.97
C SER A 46 12.46 7.77 20.94
N SER A 47 11.94 8.31 19.82
CA SER A 47 11.66 9.73 19.65
C SER A 47 10.63 10.29 20.64
N ASP A 48 9.72 9.43 21.11
CA ASP A 48 8.71 9.72 22.14
C ASP A 48 9.16 9.32 23.56
N ASN A 49 10.48 9.21 23.77
CA ASN A 49 11.15 9.07 25.07
C ASN A 49 10.91 7.75 25.82
N ILE A 50 10.49 6.68 25.16
CA ILE A 50 10.43 5.32 25.74
C ILE A 50 11.78 4.65 25.60
N GLN A 51 12.23 3.98 26.67
CA GLN A 51 13.52 3.32 26.75
C GLN A 51 13.39 1.80 26.63
N TYR A 52 14.41 1.16 26.05
CA TYR A 52 14.51 -0.27 25.85
C TYR A 52 15.89 -0.75 26.30
N ARG A 53 15.93 -1.64 27.29
CA ARG A 53 17.16 -2.33 27.66
C ARG A 53 17.34 -3.54 26.76
N MET A 54 18.43 -3.58 26.01
CA MET A 54 18.71 -4.60 25.03
C MET A 54 20.07 -5.25 25.28
N HIS A 55 20.15 -6.56 25.15
CA HIS A 55 21.42 -7.27 25.16
C HIS A 55 22.21 -7.00 23.86
N ALA A 56 23.49 -6.65 24.02
CA ALA A 56 24.37 -6.39 22.89
C ALA A 56 24.44 -7.56 21.89
N VAL A 57 24.33 -8.80 22.35
CA VAL A 57 24.33 -9.99 21.50
C VAL A 57 23.13 -10.02 20.57
N VAL A 58 21.92 -9.67 21.04
CA VAL A 58 20.69 -9.63 20.24
C VAL A 58 20.84 -8.59 19.13
N LEU A 59 21.26 -7.37 19.49
CA LEU A 59 21.45 -6.29 18.53
C LEU A 59 22.52 -6.62 17.48
N ARG A 60 23.66 -7.15 17.90
CA ARG A 60 24.77 -7.53 16.99
C ARG A 60 24.41 -8.68 16.05
N THR A 61 23.58 -9.61 16.50
CA THR A 61 23.16 -10.75 15.68
C THR A 61 22.11 -10.33 14.66
N ALA A 62 21.13 -9.50 15.09
CA ALA A 62 20.00 -9.14 14.25
C ALA A 62 20.27 -7.97 13.29
N SER A 63 21.30 -7.13 13.57
CA SER A 63 21.53 -5.87 12.88
C SER A 63 22.98 -5.67 12.48
N GLY A 64 23.22 -5.45 11.21
CA GLY A 64 24.54 -5.06 10.70
C GLY A 64 24.98 -3.69 11.21
N PHE A 65 24.03 -2.74 11.28
CA PHE A 65 24.28 -1.40 11.82
C PHE A 65 24.75 -1.45 13.28
N PHE A 66 24.01 -2.10 14.17
CA PHE A 66 24.36 -2.19 15.59
C PHE A 66 25.63 -3.04 15.79
N ARG A 67 25.88 -4.06 14.97
CA ARG A 67 27.12 -4.83 15.01
C ARG A 67 28.33 -3.93 14.80
N ASN A 68 28.28 -3.09 13.77
CA ASN A 68 29.36 -2.17 13.44
C ASN A 68 29.50 -1.07 14.49
N MET A 69 28.39 -0.46 14.90
CA MET A 69 28.37 0.60 15.92
C MET A 69 28.96 0.13 17.25
N LEU A 70 28.58 -1.05 17.72
CA LEU A 70 29.05 -1.61 18.99
C LEU A 70 30.49 -2.19 18.93
N ALA A 71 31.08 -2.29 17.74
CA ALA A 71 32.50 -2.66 17.57
C ALA A 71 33.42 -1.45 17.63
N LEU A 72 32.90 -0.21 17.54
CA LEU A 72 33.74 0.98 17.62
C LEU A 72 34.29 1.18 19.05
N PRO A 73 35.55 1.59 19.19
CA PRO A 73 36.12 1.94 20.49
C PRO A 73 35.32 3.11 21.11
N ARG A 74 34.84 2.95 22.33
CA ARG A 74 34.25 4.06 23.08
C ARG A 74 35.36 4.97 23.56
N PRO A 75 35.26 6.30 23.38
CA PRO A 75 36.20 7.22 23.98
C PRO A 75 36.06 7.13 25.51
N VAL A 76 37.14 6.73 26.16
CA VAL A 76 37.25 6.68 27.63
C VAL A 76 37.53 8.10 28.09
N SER A 77 36.49 8.93 28.28
CA SER A 77 36.64 10.21 28.98
C SER A 77 36.51 9.93 30.47
N PRO A 78 37.50 10.33 31.31
CA PRO A 78 37.43 10.13 32.76
C PRO A 78 36.24 10.83 33.42
N GLU A 79 35.69 11.84 32.78
CA GLU A 79 34.54 12.62 33.28
C GLU A 79 33.16 11.98 32.92
N ALA A 80 33.13 10.99 32.02
CA ALA A 80 31.87 10.30 31.66
C ALA A 80 31.44 9.22 32.66
N ALA A 81 32.29 8.92 33.66
CA ALA A 81 32.01 7.87 34.65
C ALA A 81 30.93 8.29 35.70
N THR A 82 30.46 9.53 35.72
CA THR A 82 29.51 10.07 36.69
C THR A 82 28.17 10.53 36.12
N GLN A 83 27.95 10.43 34.80
CA GLN A 83 26.69 10.83 34.17
C GLN A 83 25.97 9.67 33.50
N GLN A 84 24.79 9.37 34.03
CA GLN A 84 23.63 8.69 33.46
C GLN A 84 23.90 7.82 32.24
N SER A 85 23.56 6.55 32.35
CA SER A 85 23.52 5.54 31.27
C SER A 85 23.29 6.18 29.89
N ASP A 86 24.35 6.22 29.06
CA ASP A 86 24.29 6.76 27.70
C ASP A 86 23.24 6.02 26.90
N SER A 87 22.02 6.56 26.86
CA SER A 87 20.96 6.01 26.00
C SER A 87 21.21 6.47 24.57
N ILE A 88 21.18 5.52 23.64
CA ILE A 88 21.28 5.77 22.20
C ILE A 88 19.90 6.25 21.73
N ALA A 89 19.80 7.50 21.30
CA ALA A 89 18.56 8.05 20.74
C ALA A 89 18.34 7.54 19.32
N LEU A 90 17.11 7.10 19.05
CA LEU A 90 16.64 6.65 17.74
C LEU A 90 15.49 7.56 17.31
N ASP A 91 15.33 7.76 16.00
CA ASP A 91 14.35 8.70 15.44
C ASP A 91 12.93 8.13 15.40
N GLU A 92 12.79 6.81 15.48
CA GLU A 92 11.52 6.11 15.37
C GLU A 92 10.71 6.19 16.65
N SER A 93 9.37 6.12 16.52
CA SER A 93 8.46 6.09 17.67
C SER A 93 8.52 4.77 18.44
N SER A 94 8.05 4.78 19.69
CA SER A 94 7.95 3.57 20.52
C SER A 94 7.07 2.49 19.89
N GLN A 95 6.02 2.87 19.17
CA GLN A 95 5.16 1.92 18.44
C GLN A 95 5.94 1.11 17.40
N VAL A 96 6.86 1.74 16.70
CA VAL A 96 7.70 1.10 15.69
C VAL A 96 8.81 0.29 16.36
N LEU A 97 9.60 0.94 17.25
CA LEU A 97 10.74 0.30 17.90
C LEU A 97 10.32 -0.86 18.81
N GLY A 98 9.24 -0.70 19.56
CA GLY A 98 8.76 -1.76 20.46
C GLY A 98 8.40 -3.04 19.69
N LYS A 99 7.79 -2.91 18.50
CA LYS A 99 7.50 -4.08 17.65
C LYS A 99 8.77 -4.62 16.99
N LEU A 100 9.63 -3.76 16.47
CA LEU A 100 10.91 -4.13 15.87
C LEU A 100 11.77 -4.93 16.86
N PHE A 101 11.93 -4.43 18.09
CA PHE A 101 12.74 -5.09 19.10
C PHE A 101 12.12 -6.40 19.61
N ARG A 102 10.79 -6.49 19.69
CA ARG A 102 10.11 -7.76 19.99
C ARG A 102 10.36 -8.80 18.92
N MET A 103 10.36 -8.40 17.62
CA MET A 103 10.65 -9.32 16.52
C MET A 103 12.05 -9.91 16.61
N ILE A 104 13.08 -9.10 16.88
CA ILE A 104 14.47 -9.59 16.97
C ILE A 104 14.76 -10.32 18.28
N SER A 105 13.96 -10.09 19.32
CA SER A 105 14.11 -10.77 20.63
C SER A 105 13.27 -12.03 20.75
N GLY A 106 12.49 -12.40 19.70
CA GLY A 106 11.59 -13.56 19.76
C GLY A 106 10.39 -13.38 20.67
N LEU A 107 10.05 -12.14 21.04
CA LEU A 107 8.90 -11.82 21.87
C LEU A 107 7.64 -11.63 21.04
N LYS A 108 6.47 -11.76 21.69
CA LYS A 108 5.18 -11.53 21.02
C LYS A 108 5.09 -10.09 20.51
N CYS A 109 4.99 -9.91 19.20
CA CYS A 109 4.97 -8.61 18.54
C CYS A 109 3.60 -7.89 18.63
N GLY A 110 2.51 -8.63 18.92
CA GLY A 110 1.14 -8.10 18.81
C GLY A 110 0.71 -7.88 17.37
N ASP A 111 -0.45 -7.22 17.20
CA ASP A 111 -1.05 -7.05 15.88
C ASP A 111 -0.28 -6.03 15.03
N LEU A 112 -0.14 -6.32 13.74
CA LEU A 112 0.51 -5.48 12.72
C LEU A 112 -0.53 -4.87 11.76
N ASN A 113 -1.75 -4.61 12.23
CA ASN A 113 -2.89 -4.21 11.40
C ASN A 113 -2.83 -2.75 10.90
N SER A 114 -1.92 -1.93 11.44
CA SER A 114 -1.69 -0.57 10.95
C SER A 114 -0.64 -0.56 9.84
N PHE A 115 -1.03 -0.08 8.65
CA PHE A 115 -0.10 0.07 7.53
C PHE A 115 1.07 0.99 7.86
N ASP A 116 0.81 2.10 8.55
CA ASP A 116 1.84 3.09 8.88
C ASP A 116 2.88 2.51 9.85
N VAL A 117 2.43 1.73 10.84
CA VAL A 117 3.32 1.03 11.77
C VAL A 117 4.11 -0.05 11.02
N PHE A 118 3.46 -0.84 10.16
CA PHE A 118 4.13 -1.85 9.34
C PHE A 118 5.22 -1.24 8.46
N GLN A 119 4.89 -0.15 7.75
CA GLN A 119 5.85 0.59 6.91
C GLN A 119 6.97 1.20 7.77
N GLY A 120 6.65 1.71 8.96
CA GLY A 120 7.63 2.25 9.90
C GLY A 120 8.64 1.20 10.35
N ILE A 121 8.16 0.00 10.72
CA ILE A 121 9.03 -1.13 11.09
C ILE A 121 9.93 -1.52 9.92
N LEU A 122 9.37 -1.59 8.71
CA LEU A 122 10.14 -1.96 7.52
C LEU A 122 11.23 -0.93 7.20
N LYS A 123 10.92 0.38 7.29
CA LYS A 123 11.89 1.45 7.12
C LYS A 123 13.01 1.38 8.17
N ALA A 124 12.64 1.15 9.44
CA ALA A 124 13.60 1.00 10.53
C ALA A 124 14.47 -0.25 10.35
N ALA A 125 13.89 -1.38 9.92
CA ALA A 125 14.62 -2.61 9.65
C ALA A 125 15.65 -2.42 8.54
N HIS A 126 15.33 -1.69 7.48
CA HIS A 126 16.29 -1.32 6.44
C HIS A 126 17.37 -0.35 6.95
N LYS A 127 16.97 0.70 7.69
CA LYS A 127 17.89 1.69 8.28
C LYS A 127 18.94 1.02 9.18
N TYR A 128 18.52 0.02 9.96
CA TYR A 128 19.39 -0.69 10.90
C TYR A 128 19.97 -1.99 10.35
N ASP A 129 19.82 -2.24 9.05
CA ASP A 129 20.37 -3.44 8.38
C ASP A 129 19.95 -4.74 9.10
N MET A 130 18.63 -4.95 9.20
CA MET A 130 17.97 -6.09 9.85
C MET A 130 17.27 -6.99 8.81
N GLU A 131 18.02 -7.68 7.97
CA GLU A 131 17.49 -8.49 6.86
C GLU A 131 16.46 -9.55 7.30
N GLY A 132 16.67 -10.19 8.46
CA GLY A 132 15.72 -11.17 9.01
C GLY A 132 14.32 -10.60 9.31
N VAL A 133 14.29 -9.34 9.76
CA VAL A 133 13.02 -8.62 9.99
C VAL A 133 12.37 -8.27 8.66
N VAL A 134 13.15 -7.76 7.70
CA VAL A 134 12.66 -7.41 6.35
C VAL A 134 12.01 -8.63 5.69
N GLU A 135 12.68 -9.79 5.73
CA GLU A 135 12.14 -11.03 5.15
C GLU A 135 10.88 -11.52 5.88
N THR A 136 10.84 -11.36 7.21
CA THR A 136 9.65 -11.69 8.01
C THR A 136 8.47 -10.80 7.62
N LEU A 137 8.67 -9.48 7.52
CA LEU A 137 7.64 -8.53 7.11
C LEU A 137 7.17 -8.78 5.68
N ARG A 138 8.10 -9.12 4.77
CA ARG A 138 7.76 -9.50 3.40
C ARG A 138 6.78 -10.67 3.34
N ARG A 139 6.99 -11.70 4.16
CA ARG A 139 6.06 -12.84 4.24
C ARG A 139 4.72 -12.45 4.87
N LEU A 140 4.76 -11.59 5.88
CA LEU A 140 3.56 -11.16 6.59
C LEU A 140 2.66 -10.25 5.77
N ILE A 141 3.17 -9.45 4.83
CA ILE A 141 2.39 -8.46 4.07
C ILE A 141 1.22 -9.09 3.29
N THR A 142 1.32 -10.36 2.93
CA THR A 142 0.26 -11.10 2.24
C THR A 142 -0.75 -11.73 3.18
N LEU A 143 -0.43 -11.84 4.48
CA LEU A 143 -1.21 -12.55 5.49
C LEU A 143 -1.94 -11.61 6.45
N VAL A 144 -1.42 -10.39 6.64
CA VAL A 144 -1.97 -9.42 7.60
C VAL A 144 -3.21 -8.74 7.02
N ASP A 145 -4.15 -8.36 7.90
CA ASP A 145 -5.39 -7.59 7.60
C ASP A 145 -5.15 -6.17 7.06
N LEU A 146 -3.99 -5.95 6.41
CA LEU A 146 -3.73 -4.74 5.60
C LEU A 146 -4.46 -4.78 4.26
N GLN A 147 -5.28 -5.81 4.07
CA GLN A 147 -5.90 -6.15 2.79
C GLN A 147 -6.83 -5.08 2.23
N ASP A 148 -7.34 -4.20 3.07
CA ASP A 148 -8.22 -3.10 2.64
C ASP A 148 -7.47 -1.95 1.93
N GLN A 149 -6.11 -2.03 1.86
CA GLN A 149 -5.28 -0.99 1.24
C GLN A 149 -4.36 -1.55 0.13
N PRO A 150 -4.92 -2.24 -0.89
CA PRO A 150 -4.13 -2.96 -1.88
C PRO A 150 -3.19 -2.07 -2.68
N LEU A 151 -3.54 -0.80 -2.89
CA LEU A 151 -2.67 0.15 -3.61
C LEU A 151 -1.42 0.51 -2.78
N LYS A 152 -1.56 0.68 -1.47
CA LYS A 152 -0.42 0.94 -0.59
C LYS A 152 0.49 -0.29 -0.48
N ILE A 153 -0.10 -1.49 -0.44
CA ILE A 153 0.67 -2.75 -0.47
C ILE A 153 1.45 -2.87 -1.79
N TYR A 154 0.79 -2.56 -2.90
CA TYR A 154 1.43 -2.56 -4.21
C TYR A 154 2.59 -1.56 -4.25
N ALA A 155 2.39 -0.33 -3.77
CA ALA A 155 3.40 0.71 -3.72
C ALA A 155 4.61 0.27 -2.87
N LEU A 156 4.35 -0.31 -1.70
CA LEU A 156 5.39 -0.80 -0.80
C LEU A 156 6.19 -1.95 -1.45
N ALA A 157 5.51 -2.94 -2.01
CA ALA A 157 6.14 -4.06 -2.70
C ALA A 157 6.99 -3.58 -3.89
N ALA A 158 6.50 -2.59 -4.64
CA ALA A 158 7.21 -1.97 -5.75
C ALA A 158 8.48 -1.24 -5.31
N GLN A 159 8.44 -0.49 -4.18
CA GLN A 159 9.59 0.23 -3.63
C GLN A 159 10.73 -0.71 -3.23
N TYR A 160 10.39 -1.88 -2.70
CA TYR A 160 11.37 -2.88 -2.25
C TYR A 160 11.69 -3.96 -3.30
N GLY A 161 11.12 -3.87 -4.51
CA GLY A 161 11.36 -4.84 -5.58
C GLY A 161 10.78 -6.23 -5.30
N TRP A 162 9.75 -6.32 -4.45
CA TRP A 162 9.06 -7.56 -4.12
C TRP A 162 8.06 -7.93 -5.21
N GLU A 163 8.56 -8.56 -6.26
CA GLU A 163 7.82 -8.81 -7.49
C GLU A 163 6.56 -9.66 -7.27
N GLN A 164 6.65 -10.73 -6.48
CA GLN A 164 5.53 -11.64 -6.24
C GLN A 164 4.39 -10.96 -5.47
N GLU A 165 4.77 -10.19 -4.46
CA GLU A 165 3.83 -9.43 -3.62
C GLU A 165 3.18 -8.29 -4.42
N ALA A 166 3.95 -7.64 -5.31
CA ALA A 166 3.42 -6.64 -6.23
C ALA A 166 2.40 -7.25 -7.21
N ILE A 167 2.71 -8.43 -7.79
CA ILE A 167 1.78 -9.17 -8.66
C ILE A 167 0.49 -9.50 -7.89
N ALA A 168 0.60 -10.05 -6.69
CA ALA A 168 -0.56 -10.41 -5.87
C ALA A 168 -1.41 -9.18 -5.50
N ALA A 169 -0.77 -8.08 -5.10
CA ALA A 169 -1.44 -6.83 -4.76
C ALA A 169 -2.11 -6.18 -5.97
N SER A 170 -1.48 -6.24 -7.17
CA SER A 170 -2.01 -5.63 -8.39
C SER A 170 -3.40 -6.13 -8.75
N LYS A 171 -3.66 -7.43 -8.55
CA LYS A 171 -4.98 -8.02 -8.78
C LYS A 171 -6.07 -7.33 -7.94
N ARG A 172 -5.76 -7.00 -6.70
CA ARG A 172 -6.70 -6.40 -5.75
C ARG A 172 -6.91 -4.92 -5.99
N THR A 173 -5.94 -4.24 -6.64
CA THR A 173 -6.11 -2.83 -7.04
C THR A 173 -7.19 -2.65 -8.11
N LEU A 174 -7.56 -3.69 -8.84
CA LEU A 174 -8.63 -3.64 -9.84
C LEU A 174 -9.98 -3.25 -9.24
N ALA A 175 -10.20 -3.52 -7.95
CA ALA A 175 -11.37 -3.06 -7.21
C ALA A 175 -11.38 -1.56 -6.94
N LEU A 176 -10.26 -0.87 -7.16
CA LEU A 176 -10.13 0.54 -6.86
C LEU A 176 -10.24 1.41 -8.11
N PRO A 177 -10.97 2.51 -8.05
CA PRO A 177 -10.97 3.54 -9.10
C PRO A 177 -9.70 4.39 -8.97
N ILE A 178 -8.55 3.83 -9.34
CA ILE A 178 -7.21 4.44 -9.12
C ILE A 178 -6.98 5.79 -9.78
N HIS A 179 -7.89 6.22 -10.66
CA HIS A 179 -7.83 7.54 -11.31
C HIS A 179 -8.44 8.68 -10.47
N GLN A 180 -8.96 8.39 -9.28
CA GLN A 180 -9.48 9.41 -8.37
C GLN A 180 -8.35 10.08 -7.60
N GLU A 181 -8.41 11.39 -7.43
CA GLU A 181 -7.42 12.25 -6.73
C GLU A 181 -6.99 11.71 -5.36
N LYS A 182 -7.91 11.06 -4.62
CA LYS A 182 -7.59 10.47 -3.31
C LYS A 182 -6.44 9.44 -3.33
N TYR A 183 -6.09 8.92 -4.51
CA TYR A 183 -5.01 7.93 -4.66
C TYR A 183 -3.69 8.56 -5.14
N ASP A 184 -3.70 9.82 -5.58
CA ASP A 184 -2.54 10.47 -6.18
C ASP A 184 -1.31 10.41 -5.27
N ALA A 185 -1.48 10.75 -4.00
CA ALA A 185 -0.40 10.71 -3.01
C ALA A 185 0.26 9.31 -2.89
N VAL A 186 -0.51 8.23 -3.08
CA VAL A 186 0.04 6.87 -3.07
C VAL A 186 0.68 6.54 -4.41
N LEU A 187 0.05 6.92 -5.52
CA LEU A 187 0.57 6.68 -6.87
C LEU A 187 1.93 7.36 -7.09
N GLU A 188 2.14 8.55 -6.56
CA GLU A 188 3.42 9.27 -6.61
C GLU A 188 4.56 8.53 -5.90
N THR A 189 4.26 7.69 -4.91
CA THR A 189 5.28 6.88 -4.22
C THR A 189 5.72 5.65 -5.01
N ILE A 190 5.00 5.27 -6.07
CA ILE A 190 5.28 4.06 -6.85
C ILE A 190 6.40 4.34 -7.85
N PRO A 191 7.47 3.52 -7.90
CA PRO A 191 8.49 3.63 -8.93
C PRO A 191 7.87 3.58 -10.34
N SER A 192 8.31 4.46 -11.24
CA SER A 192 7.69 4.70 -12.55
C SER A 192 7.45 3.43 -13.38
N ALA A 193 8.39 2.47 -13.32
CA ALA A 193 8.26 1.19 -14.03
C ALA A 193 7.05 0.38 -13.52
N TYR A 194 6.86 0.30 -12.20
CA TYR A 194 5.73 -0.39 -11.58
C TYR A 194 4.43 0.38 -11.77
N LEU A 195 4.45 1.71 -11.66
CA LEU A 195 3.29 2.55 -11.94
C LEU A 195 2.79 2.33 -13.39
N LEU A 196 3.71 2.31 -14.36
CA LEU A 196 3.35 2.05 -15.76
C LEU A 196 2.74 0.65 -15.94
N ARG A 197 3.26 -0.37 -15.25
CA ARG A 197 2.71 -1.75 -15.30
C ARG A 197 1.29 -1.78 -14.73
N LEU A 198 1.05 -1.11 -13.59
CA LEU A 198 -0.26 -1.00 -12.97
C LEU A 198 -1.28 -0.31 -13.89
N LEU A 199 -0.94 0.85 -14.44
CA LEU A 199 -1.79 1.59 -15.35
C LEU A 199 -2.06 0.80 -16.65
N LYS A 200 -1.07 0.07 -17.16
CA LYS A 200 -1.25 -0.84 -18.30
C LYS A 200 -2.22 -1.96 -17.97
N LEU A 201 -2.16 -2.56 -16.78
CA LEU A 201 -3.10 -3.59 -16.35
C LEU A 201 -4.54 -3.08 -16.36
N HIS A 202 -4.81 -1.96 -15.70
CA HIS A 202 -6.14 -1.34 -15.65
C HIS A 202 -6.65 -1.00 -17.04
N ARG A 203 -5.80 -0.35 -17.87
CA ARG A 203 -6.14 -0.01 -19.27
C ARG A 203 -6.40 -1.25 -20.11
N LYS A 204 -5.51 -2.26 -20.04
CA LYS A 204 -5.64 -3.49 -20.81
C LYS A 204 -6.94 -4.22 -20.47
N ARG A 205 -7.30 -4.27 -19.17
CA ARG A 205 -8.53 -4.91 -18.74
C ARG A 205 -9.75 -4.19 -19.30
N LYS A 206 -9.79 -2.83 -19.22
CA LYS A 206 -10.85 -2.00 -19.80
C LYS A 206 -10.95 -2.20 -21.33
N ILE A 207 -9.83 -2.12 -22.05
CA ILE A 207 -9.80 -2.29 -23.52
C ILE A 207 -10.23 -3.73 -23.91
N CYS A 208 -9.80 -4.75 -23.16
CA CYS A 208 -10.23 -6.12 -23.44
C CYS A 208 -11.73 -6.27 -23.22
N PHE A 209 -12.28 -5.64 -22.19
CA PHE A 209 -13.72 -5.60 -21.96
C PHE A 209 -14.44 -4.89 -23.10
N GLU A 210 -14.06 -3.67 -23.44
CA GLU A 210 -14.65 -2.87 -24.51
C GLU A 210 -14.68 -3.61 -25.85
N LYS A 211 -13.55 -4.22 -26.24
CA LYS A 211 -13.43 -4.98 -27.50
C LYS A 211 -14.36 -6.20 -27.59
N ASN A 212 -14.75 -6.77 -26.46
CA ASN A 212 -15.56 -7.98 -26.44
C ASN A 212 -17.04 -7.71 -26.14
N VAL A 213 -17.37 -6.56 -25.53
CA VAL A 213 -18.76 -6.15 -25.23
C VAL A 213 -19.34 -5.23 -26.32
N ILE A 214 -18.56 -4.95 -27.39
CA ILE A 214 -18.97 -4.00 -28.44
C ILE A 214 -20.36 -4.32 -28.99
N MET A 215 -21.09 -3.29 -29.03
CA MET A 215 -22.32 -2.83 -29.65
C MET A 215 -23.05 -3.74 -30.64
N PRO A 216 -24.39 -3.88 -30.51
CA PRO A 216 -25.22 -4.51 -31.52
C PRO A 216 -25.08 -3.79 -32.87
N GLY A 217 -24.63 -4.49 -33.89
CA GLY A 217 -24.42 -3.94 -35.25
C GLY A 217 -23.02 -4.15 -35.82
N ALA A 218 -22.01 -4.36 -35.01
CA ALA A 218 -20.68 -4.78 -35.49
C ALA A 218 -20.69 -6.29 -35.73
N LYS A 219 -20.33 -6.70 -36.93
CA LYS A 219 -20.47 -8.07 -37.45
C LYS A 219 -19.77 -9.20 -36.66
N ARG A 220 -19.08 -8.96 -35.54
CA ARG A 220 -18.38 -9.96 -34.73
C ARG A 220 -18.09 -9.45 -33.31
N THR A 221 -18.97 -9.63 -32.35
CA THR A 221 -18.61 -9.58 -30.95
C THR A 221 -18.57 -10.99 -30.37
N LYS A 222 -17.41 -11.41 -29.88
CA LYS A 222 -17.23 -12.78 -29.34
C LYS A 222 -18.07 -13.04 -28.10
N PHE A 223 -18.37 -12.02 -27.31
CA PHE A 223 -19.11 -12.14 -26.06
C PHE A 223 -20.62 -12.28 -26.29
N PHE A 224 -21.19 -11.49 -27.21
CA PHE A 224 -22.59 -11.63 -27.67
C PHE A 224 -22.72 -12.52 -28.91
N LYS A 225 -21.71 -13.34 -29.23
CA LYS A 225 -21.99 -14.55 -29.98
C LYS A 225 -22.84 -15.43 -29.07
N LEU A 226 -24.06 -15.02 -28.92
CA LEU A 226 -25.15 -15.92 -28.72
C LEU A 226 -24.90 -17.04 -29.75
N LYS A 227 -24.46 -18.19 -29.27
CA LYS A 227 -24.30 -19.38 -30.05
C LYS A 227 -25.39 -19.37 -31.08
N GLU A 228 -25.04 -19.18 -32.35
CA GLU A 228 -25.89 -19.21 -33.51
C GLU A 228 -27.37 -19.37 -33.14
N CYS A 229 -28.01 -18.26 -32.82
CA CYS A 229 -29.44 -18.26 -32.74
C CYS A 229 -29.90 -18.44 -34.17
N SER A 230 -30.51 -19.56 -34.51
CA SER A 230 -31.20 -19.77 -35.78
C SER A 230 -32.23 -18.67 -36.09
N CYS A 231 -32.35 -17.69 -35.24
CA CYS A 231 -33.12 -16.46 -35.40
C CYS A 231 -32.44 -15.44 -36.33
N GLU A 232 -31.20 -15.65 -36.79
CA GLU A 232 -30.51 -14.69 -37.64
C GLU A 232 -31.04 -14.65 -39.11
N GLU A 233 -31.85 -15.62 -39.55
CA GLU A 233 -32.23 -15.74 -40.93
C GLU A 233 -33.51 -15.02 -41.37
N GLU A 234 -34.36 -14.60 -40.44
CA GLU A 234 -35.63 -13.92 -40.79
C GLU A 234 -35.91 -12.67 -39.96
N GLY A 235 -35.65 -11.51 -40.56
CA GLY A 235 -36.35 -10.21 -40.41
C GLY A 235 -36.60 -9.58 -39.05
N ASP A 236 -36.64 -10.34 -37.98
CA ASP A 236 -37.06 -9.88 -36.63
C ASP A 236 -35.86 -9.62 -35.69
N ARG A 237 -34.86 -8.97 -36.24
CA ARG A 237 -33.53 -8.74 -35.61
C ARG A 237 -33.56 -7.83 -34.37
N PHE A 238 -34.69 -7.26 -33.96
CA PHE A 238 -34.68 -6.13 -33.01
C PHE A 238 -35.71 -6.17 -31.89
N SER A 239 -36.46 -7.26 -31.70
CA SER A 239 -37.44 -7.28 -30.59
C SER A 239 -36.84 -7.10 -29.20
N ASN A 240 -35.51 -7.18 -29.05
CA ASN A 240 -34.83 -6.99 -27.77
C ASN A 240 -33.56 -6.09 -27.85
N ALA A 241 -33.43 -5.28 -28.90
CA ALA A 241 -32.28 -4.38 -29.07
C ALA A 241 -32.14 -3.39 -27.88
N GLU A 242 -33.27 -2.89 -27.37
CA GLU A 242 -33.27 -1.96 -26.24
C GLU A 242 -32.73 -2.59 -24.96
N GLY A 243 -33.17 -3.81 -24.64
CA GLY A 243 -32.66 -4.54 -23.46
C GLY A 243 -31.14 -4.83 -23.56
N MET A 244 -30.66 -5.18 -24.74
CA MET A 244 -29.25 -5.41 -25.00
C MET A 244 -28.41 -4.13 -24.87
N TRP A 245 -28.94 -3.00 -25.36
CA TRP A 245 -28.28 -1.70 -25.19
C TRP A 245 -28.22 -1.27 -23.72
N LYS A 246 -29.32 -1.43 -22.99
CA LYS A 246 -29.36 -1.14 -21.54
C LYS A 246 -28.36 -2.01 -20.79
N LEU A 247 -28.28 -3.29 -21.10
CA LEU A 247 -27.32 -4.21 -20.52
C LEU A 247 -25.88 -3.78 -20.85
N ALA A 248 -25.56 -3.54 -22.11
CA ALA A 248 -24.23 -3.12 -22.51
C ALA A 248 -23.80 -1.82 -21.81
N TYR A 249 -24.72 -0.84 -21.75
CA TYR A 249 -24.46 0.42 -21.07
C TYR A 249 -24.19 0.22 -19.56
N ALA A 250 -25.02 -0.56 -18.87
CA ALA A 250 -24.83 -0.86 -17.45
C ALA A 250 -23.50 -1.59 -17.18
N MET A 251 -23.11 -2.48 -18.10
CA MET A 251 -21.82 -3.17 -18.02
C MET A 251 -20.63 -2.20 -18.21
N PHE A 252 -20.74 -1.27 -19.16
CA PHE A 252 -19.72 -0.24 -19.37
C PHE A 252 -19.59 0.68 -18.17
N GLU A 253 -20.70 1.17 -17.65
CA GLU A 253 -20.72 2.03 -16.47
C GLU A 253 -20.10 1.36 -15.25
N SER A 254 -20.41 0.09 -15.04
CA SER A 254 -19.82 -0.71 -13.96
C SER A 254 -18.31 -0.85 -14.12
N MET A 255 -17.82 -1.19 -15.31
CA MET A 255 -16.39 -1.33 -15.59
C MET A 255 -15.63 0.00 -15.60
N ASP A 256 -16.32 1.11 -15.78
CA ASP A 256 -15.72 2.44 -15.67
C ASP A 256 -15.50 2.84 -14.21
N ARG A 257 -16.41 2.43 -13.33
CA ARG A 257 -16.28 2.62 -11.88
C ARG A 257 -15.24 1.69 -11.25
N ARG A 258 -15.31 0.40 -11.57
CA ARG A 258 -14.45 -0.65 -11.01
C ARG A 258 -14.11 -1.69 -12.07
N VAL A 259 -12.83 -1.76 -12.44
CA VAL A 259 -12.39 -2.65 -13.51
C VAL A 259 -12.25 -4.12 -13.10
N ASP A 260 -12.47 -4.48 -11.84
CA ASP A 260 -12.51 -5.88 -11.37
C ASP A 260 -13.69 -6.65 -11.93
N GLY A 261 -14.81 -5.95 -12.21
CA GLY A 261 -16.04 -6.54 -12.70
C GLY A 261 -16.91 -7.15 -11.61
N GLU A 262 -16.62 -6.93 -10.32
CA GLU A 262 -17.37 -7.51 -9.20
C GLU A 262 -18.84 -7.03 -9.20
N GLU A 263 -19.08 -5.75 -9.51
CA GLU A 263 -20.45 -5.24 -9.66
C GLU A 263 -21.25 -5.97 -10.73
N LEU A 264 -20.57 -6.50 -11.78
CA LEU A 264 -21.22 -7.33 -12.81
C LEU A 264 -21.52 -8.73 -12.25
N LEU A 265 -20.61 -9.29 -11.46
CA LEU A 265 -20.80 -10.60 -10.81
C LEU A 265 -21.94 -10.55 -9.78
N GLU A 266 -22.10 -9.42 -9.06
CA GLU A 266 -23.22 -9.18 -8.14
C GLU A 266 -24.58 -9.08 -8.87
N GLY A 267 -24.56 -8.98 -10.19
CA GLY A 267 -25.75 -9.00 -11.02
C GLY A 267 -26.58 -7.70 -10.97
N ARG A 268 -25.96 -6.56 -10.68
CA ARG A 268 -26.63 -5.24 -10.68
C ARG A 268 -27.28 -4.91 -12.04
N TRP A 269 -26.73 -5.43 -13.13
CA TRP A 269 -27.28 -5.33 -14.48
C TRP A 269 -28.62 -6.07 -14.66
N LYS A 270 -28.98 -6.99 -13.76
CA LYS A 270 -30.26 -7.73 -13.83
C LYS A 270 -31.46 -6.80 -13.73
N SER A 271 -31.32 -5.67 -13.03
CA SER A 271 -32.38 -4.65 -12.94
C SER A 271 -32.71 -4.01 -14.29
N CYS A 272 -31.74 -3.96 -15.21
CA CYS A 272 -31.94 -3.45 -16.56
C CYS A 272 -32.79 -4.37 -17.43
N LEU A 273 -33.01 -5.61 -16.98
CA LEU A 273 -33.76 -6.64 -17.68
C LEU A 273 -35.15 -6.88 -17.10
N GLN A 274 -35.58 -6.05 -16.15
CA GLN A 274 -36.89 -6.21 -15.50
C GLN A 274 -38.01 -6.24 -16.54
N GLY A 275 -38.77 -7.34 -16.57
CA GLY A 275 -39.88 -7.59 -17.45
C GLY A 275 -39.64 -8.63 -18.55
N ASN A 276 -38.39 -9.03 -18.82
CA ASN A 276 -38.09 -10.03 -19.84
C ASN A 276 -37.32 -11.22 -19.24
N GLU A 277 -38.01 -12.25 -18.82
CA GLU A 277 -37.37 -13.52 -18.36
C GLU A 277 -36.62 -14.23 -19.51
N LYS A 278 -36.90 -13.91 -20.76
CA LYS A 278 -36.31 -14.52 -21.97
C LYS A 278 -35.75 -13.46 -22.91
N PHE A 279 -34.47 -13.49 -23.17
CA PHE A 279 -33.79 -12.59 -24.11
C PHE A 279 -34.16 -12.87 -25.58
N CYS A 280 -34.52 -14.09 -25.90
CA CYS A 280 -35.01 -14.50 -27.20
C CYS A 280 -36.07 -15.58 -27.00
N ALA A 281 -37.28 -15.32 -27.49
CA ALA A 281 -38.38 -16.28 -27.40
C ALA A 281 -38.09 -17.57 -28.19
N ARG A 282 -37.25 -17.49 -29.22
CA ARG A 282 -36.91 -18.63 -30.09
C ARG A 282 -35.76 -19.48 -29.56
N CYS A 283 -34.69 -18.87 -29.04
CA CYS A 283 -33.54 -19.61 -28.50
C CYS A 283 -33.60 -19.89 -26.99
N ASN A 284 -34.69 -19.49 -26.35
CA ASN A 284 -34.96 -19.73 -24.94
C ASN A 284 -33.82 -19.32 -23.99
N MET A 285 -33.00 -18.30 -24.37
CA MET A 285 -31.92 -17.82 -23.56
C MET A 285 -32.44 -17.17 -22.28
N SER A 286 -32.04 -17.72 -21.17
CA SER A 286 -32.43 -17.24 -19.84
C SER A 286 -31.43 -16.21 -19.27
N THR A 287 -31.86 -15.48 -18.26
CA THR A 287 -30.99 -14.59 -17.47
C THR A 287 -29.79 -15.34 -16.88
N LYS A 288 -29.98 -16.61 -16.50
CA LYS A 288 -28.90 -17.47 -15.98
C LYS A 288 -27.81 -17.78 -17.03
N ASP A 289 -28.20 -17.93 -18.29
CA ASP A 289 -27.23 -18.18 -19.37
C ASP A 289 -26.36 -16.94 -19.59
N ILE A 290 -26.94 -15.73 -19.47
CA ILE A 290 -26.20 -14.47 -19.54
C ILE A 290 -25.26 -14.32 -18.34
N GLU A 291 -25.73 -14.63 -17.14
CA GLU A 291 -24.93 -14.58 -15.93
C GLU A 291 -23.70 -15.49 -16.02
N SER A 292 -23.87 -16.73 -16.43
CA SER A 292 -22.74 -17.65 -16.63
C SER A 292 -21.72 -17.08 -17.61
N ARG A 293 -22.17 -16.51 -18.73
CA ARG A 293 -21.27 -15.92 -19.74
C ARG A 293 -20.55 -14.67 -19.26
N VAL A 294 -21.26 -13.80 -18.49
CA VAL A 294 -20.64 -12.65 -17.84
C VAL A 294 -19.52 -13.10 -16.89
N ASN A 295 -19.81 -14.12 -16.08
CA ASN A 295 -18.83 -14.68 -15.12
C ASN A 295 -17.59 -15.22 -15.85
N ASP A 296 -17.79 -16.06 -16.86
CA ASP A 296 -16.70 -16.65 -17.66
C ASP A 296 -15.87 -15.57 -18.35
N PHE A 297 -16.55 -14.54 -18.84
CA PHE A 297 -15.87 -13.43 -19.51
C PHE A 297 -15.03 -12.61 -18.54
N ILE A 298 -15.57 -12.20 -17.39
CA ILE A 298 -14.84 -11.45 -16.36
C ILE A 298 -13.63 -12.25 -15.87
N ALA A 299 -13.78 -13.57 -15.69
CA ALA A 299 -12.69 -14.45 -15.32
C ALA A 299 -11.58 -14.53 -16.39
N SER A 300 -11.92 -14.34 -17.67
CA SER A 300 -10.96 -14.38 -18.79
C SER A 300 -10.15 -13.08 -18.96
N LEU A 301 -10.55 -12.00 -18.28
CA LEU A 301 -9.88 -10.70 -18.38
C LEU A 301 -8.52 -10.71 -17.66
N PRO A 302 -7.52 -9.93 -18.13
CA PRO A 302 -6.24 -9.79 -17.43
C PRO A 302 -6.42 -9.40 -15.97
N SER A 303 -5.77 -10.10 -15.05
CA SER A 303 -5.96 -9.91 -13.60
C SER A 303 -4.70 -9.49 -12.84
N THR A 304 -3.50 -9.58 -13.45
CA THR A 304 -2.22 -9.24 -12.83
C THR A 304 -1.30 -8.50 -13.79
N ILE A 305 -0.31 -7.78 -13.24
CA ILE A 305 0.74 -7.06 -14.00
C ILE A 305 1.72 -8.00 -14.67
#